data_e5a636fe4d91468e2899b45087ddd0d8
#
_entry.id   e5a636fe4d91468e2899b45087ddd0d8
#
_cell.length_a   1.000
_cell.length_b   1.000
_cell.length_c   1.000
_cell.angle_alpha   90.00
_cell.angle_beta   90.00
_cell.angle_gamma   90.00
#
_symmetry.space_group_name_H-M   'P 1'
#
loop_
_entity.id
_entity.type
_entity.pdbx_description
1 polymer ?
#
loop_
_entity_poly.entity_id
_entity_poly.type
_entity_poly.pdbx_seq_one_letter_code
_entity_poly.pdbx_strand_id
1 'polypeptide(L)'
;MSFLRQHRFVLSFLALLVFCSVMVVRQLNARQSKHVELREALILLQTGGYTNEAERLYRRLVRELDRLPNRALIEDWQRTVTLADPSASHPENPIWKYYWTVRQEMEKRAESTIQQARKLAEEQ
;
A
#
# COMPACT_ATOMS: atom_id res chain seq x y z
N MET A 1 -23.34 28.71 35.39
CA MET A 1 -23.59 27.28 35.08
C MET A 1 -23.60 26.93 33.57
N SER A 2 -23.82 27.89 32.69
CA SER A 2 -23.68 27.69 31.24
C SER A 2 -22.22 27.36 30.80
N PHE A 3 -21.24 27.83 31.54
CA PHE A 3 -19.81 27.59 31.28
C PHE A 3 -19.41 26.13 31.44
N LEU A 4 -19.96 25.40 32.39
CA LEU A 4 -19.72 23.98 32.64
C LEU A 4 -20.37 23.10 31.55
N ARG A 5 -21.52 23.52 30.99
CA ARG A 5 -22.18 22.83 29.87
C ARG A 5 -21.39 22.96 28.60
N GLN A 6 -20.81 24.14 28.31
CA GLN A 6 -19.95 24.34 27.14
C GLN A 6 -18.66 23.52 27.23
N HIS A 7 -18.06 23.41 28.43
CA HIS A 7 -16.86 22.62 28.63
C HIS A 7 -17.13 21.11 28.47
N ARG A 8 -18.27 20.63 28.93
CA ARG A 8 -18.65 19.21 28.71
C ARG A 8 -18.84 18.90 27.24
N PHE A 9 -19.43 19.83 26.49
CA PHE A 9 -19.67 19.65 25.06
C PHE A 9 -18.36 19.62 24.29
N VAL A 10 -17.44 20.52 24.59
CA VAL A 10 -16.11 20.59 23.98
C VAL A 10 -15.30 19.34 24.31
N LEU A 11 -15.31 18.88 25.55
CA LEU A 11 -14.61 17.67 25.97
C LEU A 11 -15.17 16.42 25.27
N SER A 12 -16.50 16.31 25.14
CA SER A 12 -17.14 15.22 24.42
C SER A 12 -16.79 15.23 22.94
N PHE A 13 -16.73 16.40 22.32
CA PHE A 13 -16.35 16.57 20.92
C PHE A 13 -14.89 16.19 20.69
N LEU A 14 -13.99 16.63 21.57
CA LEU A 14 -12.56 16.27 21.50
C LEU A 14 -12.35 14.76 21.68
N ALA A 15 -13.05 14.15 22.63
CA ALA A 15 -13.00 12.71 22.85
C ALA A 15 -13.47 11.94 21.62
N LEU A 16 -14.53 12.42 20.95
CA LEU A 16 -15.03 11.83 19.73
C LEU A 16 -14.02 11.93 18.58
N LEU A 17 -13.38 13.10 18.41
CA LEU A 17 -12.34 13.30 17.41
C LEU A 17 -11.14 12.36 17.62
N VAL A 18 -10.68 12.24 18.85
CA VAL A 18 -9.59 11.33 19.22
C VAL A 18 -9.98 9.88 18.94
N PHE A 19 -11.18 9.48 19.30
CA PHE A 19 -11.70 8.13 19.05
C PHE A 19 -11.76 7.83 17.55
N CYS A 20 -12.30 8.75 16.73
CA CYS A 20 -12.35 8.61 15.27
C CYS A 20 -10.94 8.51 14.68
N SER A 21 -10.00 9.32 15.14
CA SER A 21 -8.60 9.30 14.68
C SER A 21 -7.94 7.95 14.99
N VAL A 22 -8.14 7.42 16.19
CA VAL A 22 -7.61 6.11 16.59
C VAL A 22 -8.21 5.00 15.73
N MET A 23 -9.53 5.05 15.47
CA MET A 23 -10.20 4.06 14.62
C MET A 23 -9.68 4.09 13.18
N VAL A 24 -9.47 5.28 12.60
CA VAL A 24 -8.91 5.43 11.26
C VAL A 24 -7.49 4.87 11.19
N VAL A 25 -6.64 5.20 12.16
CA VAL A 25 -5.26 4.67 12.22
C VAL A 25 -5.26 3.15 12.37
N ARG A 26 -6.12 2.58 13.20
CA ARG A 26 -6.25 1.13 13.34
C ARG A 26 -6.68 0.46 12.04
N GLN A 27 -7.64 1.05 11.31
CA GLN A 27 -8.07 0.51 10.02
C GLN A 27 -6.97 0.55 8.98
N LEU A 28 -6.21 1.65 8.90
CA LEU A 28 -5.07 1.78 8.00
C LEU A 28 -3.97 0.76 8.32
N ASN A 29 -3.64 0.61 9.60
CA ASN A 29 -2.65 -0.37 10.04
C ASN A 29 -3.11 -1.80 9.77
N ALA A 30 -4.40 -2.10 9.96
CA ALA A 30 -4.96 -3.42 9.67
C ALA A 30 -4.91 -3.73 8.17
N ARG A 31 -5.17 -2.75 7.30
CA ARG A 31 -5.06 -2.90 5.84
C ARG A 31 -3.61 -3.14 5.41
N GLN A 32 -2.67 -2.39 5.96
CA GLN A 32 -1.24 -2.56 5.67
C GLN A 32 -0.74 -3.92 6.14
N SER A 33 -1.11 -4.34 7.34
CA SER A 33 -0.77 -5.65 7.89
C SER A 33 -1.33 -6.77 7.03
N LYS A 34 -2.59 -6.66 6.59
CA LYS A 34 -3.23 -7.63 5.71
C LYS A 34 -2.52 -7.70 4.35
N HIS A 35 -2.13 -6.55 3.80
CA HIS A 35 -1.38 -6.50 2.54
C HIS A 35 -0.03 -7.24 2.65
N VAL A 36 0.70 -7.02 3.74
CA VAL A 36 1.98 -7.71 4.00
C VAL A 36 1.75 -9.22 4.11
N GLU A 37 0.73 -9.66 4.82
CA GLU A 37 0.37 -11.08 4.92
C GLU A 37 0.06 -11.69 3.56
N LEU A 38 -0.70 -11.00 2.72
CA LEU A 38 -1.03 -11.45 1.37
C LEU A 38 0.21 -11.55 0.47
N ARG A 39 1.10 -10.56 0.57
CA ARG A 39 2.37 -10.59 -0.17
C ARG A 39 3.24 -11.77 0.25
N GLU A 40 3.41 -11.99 1.54
CA GLU A 40 4.19 -13.12 2.05
C GLU A 40 3.55 -14.46 1.68
N ALA A 41 2.22 -14.53 1.68
CA ALA A 41 1.49 -15.70 1.20
C ALA A 41 1.74 -15.98 -0.28
N LEU A 42 1.82 -14.93 -1.11
CA LEU A 42 2.18 -15.08 -2.53
C LEU A 42 3.56 -15.70 -2.68
N ILE A 43 4.53 -15.23 -1.92
CA ILE A 43 5.90 -15.75 -1.94
C ILE A 43 5.93 -17.22 -1.53
N LEU A 44 5.23 -17.56 -0.45
CA LEU A 44 5.16 -18.94 0.04
C LEU A 44 4.48 -19.89 -0.97
N LEU A 45 3.37 -19.46 -1.56
CA LEU A 45 2.65 -20.25 -2.54
C LEU A 45 3.50 -20.51 -3.79
N GLN A 46 4.18 -19.49 -4.28
CA GLN A 46 5.04 -19.64 -5.46
C GLN A 46 6.25 -20.52 -5.14
N THR A 47 6.87 -20.36 -3.99
CA THR A 47 8.01 -21.19 -3.56
C THR A 47 7.60 -22.66 -3.38
N GLY A 48 6.37 -22.90 -2.89
CA GLY A 48 5.83 -24.24 -2.71
C GLY A 48 5.30 -24.90 -3.97
N GLY A 49 5.32 -24.22 -5.12
CA GLY A 49 4.82 -24.75 -6.38
C GLY A 49 3.31 -24.66 -6.60
N TYR A 50 2.60 -23.93 -5.74
CA TYR A 50 1.15 -23.70 -5.87
C TYR A 50 0.85 -22.56 -6.83
N THR A 51 1.12 -22.79 -8.10
CA THR A 51 1.09 -21.74 -9.16
C THR A 51 -0.30 -21.14 -9.35
N ASN A 52 -1.35 -21.95 -9.32
CA ASN A 52 -2.72 -21.47 -9.52
C ASN A 52 -3.20 -20.55 -8.39
N GLU A 53 -2.94 -20.94 -7.14
CA GLU A 53 -3.26 -20.13 -5.97
C GLU A 53 -2.44 -18.84 -5.94
N ALA A 54 -1.17 -18.94 -6.29
CA ALA A 54 -0.27 -17.78 -6.39
C ALA A 54 -0.77 -16.79 -7.44
N GLU A 55 -1.22 -17.26 -8.60
CA GLU A 55 -1.76 -16.41 -9.66
C GLU A 55 -3.04 -15.67 -9.22
N ARG A 56 -3.93 -16.35 -8.51
CA ARG A 56 -5.14 -15.73 -7.95
C ARG A 56 -4.80 -14.63 -6.96
N LEU A 57 -3.85 -14.90 -6.09
CA LEU A 57 -3.40 -13.95 -5.06
C LEU A 57 -2.70 -12.76 -5.70
N TYR A 58 -1.89 -13.00 -6.73
CA TYR A 58 -1.25 -11.97 -7.53
C TYR A 58 -2.29 -10.99 -8.10
N ARG A 59 -3.34 -11.50 -8.71
CA ARG A 59 -4.41 -10.66 -9.30
C ARG A 59 -5.10 -9.80 -8.24
N ARG A 60 -5.30 -10.35 -7.05
CA ARG A 60 -5.88 -9.60 -5.93
C ARG A 60 -4.96 -8.49 -5.46
N LEU A 61 -3.68 -8.77 -5.31
CA LEU A 61 -2.68 -7.79 -4.88
C LEU A 61 -2.56 -6.64 -5.90
N VAL A 62 -2.56 -6.95 -7.18
CA VAL A 62 -2.49 -5.95 -8.25
C VAL A 62 -3.67 -4.97 -8.21
N ARG A 63 -4.87 -5.46 -7.92
CA ARG A 63 -6.06 -4.60 -7.80
C ARG A 63 -5.96 -3.58 -6.66
N GLU A 64 -5.20 -3.89 -5.63
CA GLU A 64 -5.05 -3.05 -4.44
C GLU A 64 -3.86 -2.09 -4.53
N LEU A 65 -2.98 -2.24 -5.55
CA LEU A 65 -1.74 -1.47 -5.64
C LEU A 65 -1.95 0.04 -5.73
N ASP A 66 -2.95 0.49 -6.48
CA ASP A 66 -3.24 1.92 -6.66
C ASP A 66 -3.66 2.62 -5.37
N ARG A 67 -4.16 1.87 -4.40
CA ARG A 67 -4.62 2.36 -3.10
C ARG A 67 -3.54 2.35 -2.02
N LEU A 68 -2.40 1.70 -2.28
CA LEU A 68 -1.34 1.60 -1.29
C LEU A 68 -0.56 2.91 -1.17
N PRO A 69 -0.15 3.29 0.05
CA PRO A 69 0.75 4.42 0.22
C PRO A 69 2.14 4.11 -0.35
N ASN A 70 2.90 5.16 -0.70
CA ASN A 70 4.22 5.02 -1.30
C ASN A 70 5.16 4.14 -0.46
N ARG A 71 5.08 4.26 0.85
CA ARG A 71 5.89 3.47 1.78
C ARG A 71 5.65 1.96 1.62
N ALA A 72 4.39 1.56 1.48
CA ALA A 72 4.02 0.16 1.28
C ALA A 72 4.54 -0.37 -0.07
N LEU A 73 4.48 0.45 -1.11
CA LEU A 73 5.03 0.09 -2.43
C LEU A 73 6.56 -0.09 -2.37
N ILE A 74 7.26 0.80 -1.67
CA ILE A 74 8.71 0.70 -1.52
C ILE A 74 9.10 -0.58 -0.75
N GLU A 75 8.36 -0.90 0.30
CA GLU A 75 8.57 -2.14 1.06
C GLU A 75 8.34 -3.38 0.18
N ASP A 76 7.28 -3.38 -0.62
CA ASP A 76 6.99 -4.47 -1.56
C ASP A 76 8.08 -4.61 -2.61
N TRP A 77 8.56 -3.50 -3.15
CA TRP A 77 9.65 -3.49 -4.11
C TRP A 77 10.92 -4.07 -3.50
N GLN A 78 11.30 -3.61 -2.32
CA GLN A 78 12.50 -4.09 -1.61
C GLN A 78 12.41 -5.58 -1.29
N ARG A 79 11.24 -6.05 -0.89
CA ARG A 79 11.03 -7.46 -0.58
C ARG A 79 11.09 -8.35 -1.82
N THR A 80 10.55 -7.90 -2.93
CA THR A 80 10.45 -8.69 -4.17
C THR A 80 11.70 -8.61 -5.03
N VAL A 81 12.46 -7.52 -4.95
CA VAL A 81 13.67 -7.34 -5.76
C VAL A 81 14.74 -8.41 -5.49
N THR A 82 14.85 -8.88 -4.24
CA THR A 82 15.78 -9.93 -3.86
C THR A 82 15.34 -11.32 -4.31
N LEU A 83 14.05 -11.51 -4.53
CA LEU A 83 13.43 -12.78 -4.92
C LEU A 83 13.21 -12.89 -6.43
N ALA A 84 12.98 -11.73 -7.09
CA ALA A 84 12.85 -11.66 -8.53
C ALA A 84 14.25 -11.60 -9.16
N ASP A 85 14.85 -12.76 -9.42
CA ASP A 85 16.12 -12.82 -10.11
C ASP A 85 15.90 -12.55 -11.61
N PRO A 86 16.41 -11.41 -12.15
CA PRO A 86 16.23 -11.11 -13.57
C PRO A 86 16.99 -12.10 -14.48
N SER A 87 18.00 -12.80 -13.98
CA SER A 87 18.75 -13.80 -14.75
C SER A 87 18.06 -15.16 -14.81
N ALA A 88 17.17 -15.44 -13.83
CA ALA A 88 16.38 -16.66 -13.79
C ALA A 88 14.99 -16.46 -14.39
N SER A 89 14.80 -15.45 -15.22
CA SER A 89 13.53 -14.92 -15.67
C SER A 89 12.61 -15.97 -16.32
N HIS A 90 11.69 -16.46 -15.52
CA HIS A 90 10.43 -16.97 -16.03
C HIS A 90 9.41 -15.83 -15.93
N PRO A 91 9.08 -15.13 -17.03
CA PRO A 91 8.13 -14.01 -17.00
C PRO A 91 6.73 -14.43 -16.54
N GLU A 92 6.49 -15.72 -16.44
CA GLU A 92 5.25 -16.31 -15.94
C GLU A 92 5.22 -16.45 -14.39
N ASN A 93 6.35 -16.24 -13.72
CA ASN A 93 6.41 -16.33 -12.25
C ASN A 93 5.62 -15.18 -11.61
N PRO A 94 4.59 -15.44 -10.77
CA PRO A 94 3.79 -14.39 -10.14
C PRO A 94 4.59 -13.40 -9.29
N ILE A 95 5.68 -13.81 -8.66
CA ILE A 95 6.56 -12.91 -7.89
C ILE A 95 7.23 -11.91 -8.83
N TRP A 96 7.73 -12.36 -9.97
CA TRP A 96 8.39 -11.51 -10.96
C TRP A 96 7.40 -10.54 -11.59
N LYS A 97 6.20 -11.01 -11.95
CA LYS A 97 5.11 -10.16 -12.43
C LYS A 97 4.72 -9.10 -11.42
N TYR A 98 4.62 -9.49 -10.15
CA TYR A 98 4.29 -8.59 -9.06
C TYR A 98 5.36 -7.51 -8.87
N TYR A 99 6.63 -7.89 -8.88
CA TYR A 99 7.74 -6.95 -8.84
C TYR A 99 7.64 -5.90 -9.96
N TRP A 100 7.41 -6.32 -11.18
CA TRP A 100 7.28 -5.42 -12.32
C TRP A 100 6.06 -4.50 -12.19
N THR A 101 4.94 -5.02 -11.72
CA THR A 101 3.72 -4.24 -11.54
C THR A 101 3.91 -3.17 -10.46
N VAL A 102 4.56 -3.50 -9.35
CA VAL A 102 4.92 -2.55 -8.29
C VAL A 102 5.84 -1.45 -8.85
N ARG A 103 6.85 -1.84 -9.60
CA ARG A 103 7.79 -0.90 -10.23
C ARG A 103 7.09 0.07 -11.18
N GLN A 104 6.19 -0.43 -12.00
CA GLN A 104 5.40 0.40 -12.92
C GLN A 104 4.52 1.39 -12.15
N GLU A 105 3.89 0.99 -11.06
CA GLU A 105 3.09 1.88 -10.22
C GLU A 105 3.96 2.97 -9.57
N MET A 106 5.16 2.62 -9.12
CA MET A 106 6.12 3.60 -8.58
C MET A 106 6.55 4.61 -9.64
N GLU A 107 6.87 4.16 -10.84
CA GLU A 107 7.24 5.01 -11.97
C GLU A 107 6.10 5.96 -12.37
N LYS A 108 4.87 5.45 -12.41
CA LYS A 108 3.68 6.24 -12.69
C LYS A 108 3.47 7.37 -11.69
N ARG A 109 3.64 7.09 -10.40
CA ARG A 109 3.52 8.09 -9.34
C ARG A 109 4.63 9.12 -9.39
N ALA A 110 5.86 8.70 -9.67
CA ALA A 110 6.99 9.60 -9.82
C ALA A 110 6.79 10.55 -11.00
N GLU A 111 6.33 10.05 -12.13
CA GLU A 111 6.04 10.87 -13.31
C GLU A 111 4.93 11.89 -13.05
N SER A 112 3.86 11.49 -12.40
CA SER A 112 2.77 12.38 -11.98
C SER A 112 3.27 13.51 -11.08
N THR A 113 4.14 13.19 -10.13
CA THR A 113 4.74 14.18 -9.22
C THR A 113 5.63 15.17 -9.98
N ILE A 114 6.43 14.70 -10.92
CA ILE A 114 7.28 15.54 -11.77
C ILE A 114 6.43 16.50 -12.63
N GLN A 115 5.34 16.01 -13.20
CA GLN A 115 4.43 16.83 -13.99
C GLN A 115 3.76 17.91 -13.14
N GLN A 116 3.33 17.61 -11.94
CA GLN A 116 2.76 18.59 -11.00
C GLN A 116 3.79 19.65 -10.62
N ALA A 117 5.03 19.26 -10.36
CA ALA A 117 6.11 20.19 -10.04
C ALA A 117 6.40 21.14 -11.22
N ARG A 118 6.38 20.64 -12.45
CA ARG A 118 6.54 21.47 -13.67
C ARG A 118 5.41 22.48 -13.80
N LYS A 119 4.17 22.07 -13.59
CA LYS A 119 3.03 23.01 -13.63
C LYS A 119 3.18 24.13 -12.62
N LEU A 120 3.56 23.82 -11.39
CA LEU A 120 3.77 24.81 -10.34
C LEU A 120 4.89 25.78 -10.71
N ALA A 121 5.96 25.32 -11.33
CA ALA A 121 7.07 26.15 -11.79
C ALA A 121 6.63 27.08 -12.94
N GLU A 122 5.76 26.63 -13.83
CA GLU A 122 5.25 27.45 -14.95
C GLU A 122 4.28 28.54 -14.46
N GLU A 123 3.56 28.34 -13.37
CA GLU A 123 2.63 29.31 -12.77
C GLU A 123 3.35 30.44 -12.01
N GLN A 124 4.62 30.32 -11.75
CA GLN A 124 5.45 31.36 -11.13
C GLN A 124 6.19 32.17 -12.19
#